data_57af7b0d39236a37cb0fa0dde2e298a5
#
_entry.id   57af7b0d39236a37cb0fa0dde2e298a5
#
_cell.length_a   1.000
_cell.length_b   1.000
_cell.length_c   1.000
_cell.angle_alpha   90.00
_cell.angle_beta   90.00
_cell.angle_gamma   90.00
#
_symmetry.space_group_name_H-M   'P 1'
#
loop_
_entity.id
_entity.type
_entity.pdbx_description
1 polymer ?
#
loop_
_entity_poly.entity_id
_entity_poly.type
_entity_poly.pdbx_seq_one_letter_code
_entity_poly.pdbx_strand_id
1 'polypeptide(L)'
;KQTIVIACTDDETVNAQIFHDCEARFIPVNVVDNPPLCTFIFPAIVDRNPITIAVSSAGKAPVLARLLRAKIETVVPPQYGELAGLAGRFRDKVKAALPNVTARRKFWEQAFEGQVAESVFEGNSNSLSKAENQLETLLQQHANNQPTDKARLGKVYIVGAGAGDPDLLTFKALR
;
A
#
# COMPACT_ATOMS: atom_id res chain seq x y z
N LYS A 1 11.98 -23.68 -17.45
CA LYS A 1 12.28 -23.73 -16.02
C LYS A 1 11.16 -23.03 -15.27
N GLN A 2 10.45 -23.73 -14.41
CA GLN A 2 9.41 -23.15 -13.56
C GLN A 2 10.06 -22.47 -12.37
N THR A 3 9.49 -21.33 -11.97
CA THR A 3 9.95 -20.57 -10.79
C THR A 3 9.03 -20.83 -9.59
N ILE A 4 7.77 -21.13 -9.84
CA ILE A 4 6.74 -21.42 -8.85
C ILE A 4 5.72 -22.37 -9.49
N VAL A 5 5.08 -23.22 -8.70
CA VAL A 5 4.07 -24.17 -9.17
C VAL A 5 2.83 -24.07 -8.29
N ILE A 6 1.66 -24.15 -8.92
CA ILE A 6 0.36 -24.26 -8.27
C ILE A 6 -0.30 -25.54 -8.80
N ALA A 7 -0.57 -26.49 -7.92
CA ALA A 7 -1.28 -27.71 -8.24
C ALA A 7 -2.75 -27.55 -7.80
N CYS A 8 -3.66 -27.66 -8.78
CA CYS A 8 -5.09 -27.51 -8.58
C CYS A 8 -5.88 -28.53 -9.40
N THR A 9 -5.39 -29.77 -9.47
CA THR A 9 -6.11 -30.85 -10.14
C THR A 9 -7.09 -31.53 -9.18
N ASP A 10 -8.07 -32.23 -9.72
CA ASP A 10 -9.01 -33.04 -8.94
C ASP A 10 -8.41 -34.39 -8.48
N ASP A 11 -7.19 -34.73 -8.95
CA ASP A 11 -6.49 -35.95 -8.61
C ASP A 11 -5.44 -35.69 -7.51
N GLU A 12 -5.72 -36.18 -6.32
CA GLU A 12 -4.84 -36.05 -5.16
C GLU A 12 -3.47 -36.72 -5.37
N THR A 13 -3.42 -37.83 -6.15
CA THR A 13 -2.18 -38.55 -6.45
C THR A 13 -1.27 -37.71 -7.34
N VAL A 14 -1.86 -37.07 -8.35
CA VAL A 14 -1.13 -36.14 -9.25
C VAL A 14 -0.64 -34.94 -8.45
N ASN A 15 -1.48 -34.36 -7.59
CA ASN A 15 -1.09 -33.23 -6.75
C ASN A 15 0.07 -33.56 -5.81
N ALA A 16 0.04 -34.74 -5.18
CA ALA A 16 1.12 -35.22 -4.32
C ALA A 16 2.43 -35.44 -5.11
N GLN A 17 2.35 -36.02 -6.32
CA GLN A 17 3.49 -36.20 -7.18
C GLN A 17 4.10 -34.84 -7.59
N ILE A 18 3.28 -33.87 -7.96
CA ILE A 18 3.74 -32.51 -8.27
C ILE A 18 4.48 -31.90 -7.08
N PHE A 19 3.97 -32.08 -5.86
CA PHE A 19 4.62 -31.59 -4.65
C PHE A 19 6.03 -32.20 -4.50
N HIS A 20 6.16 -33.52 -4.57
CA HIS A 20 7.45 -34.19 -4.43
C HIS A 20 8.43 -33.81 -5.54
N ASP A 21 7.97 -33.71 -6.77
CA ASP A 21 8.78 -33.25 -7.90
C ASP A 21 9.29 -31.82 -7.74
N CYS A 22 8.49 -30.95 -7.15
CA CYS A 22 8.87 -29.59 -6.84
C CYS A 22 9.85 -29.51 -5.68
N GLU A 23 9.58 -30.26 -4.60
CA GLU A 23 10.45 -30.33 -3.42
C GLU A 23 11.87 -30.81 -3.80
N ALA A 24 11.99 -31.89 -4.59
CA ALA A 24 13.24 -32.41 -5.08
C ALA A 24 14.05 -31.40 -5.95
N ARG A 25 13.37 -30.37 -6.51
CA ARG A 25 13.98 -29.35 -7.37
C ARG A 25 14.07 -27.98 -6.70
N PHE A 26 13.70 -27.88 -5.42
CA PHE A 26 13.64 -26.62 -4.68
C PHE A 26 12.77 -25.56 -5.37
N ILE A 27 11.64 -25.99 -5.96
CA ILE A 27 10.66 -25.10 -6.59
C ILE A 27 9.52 -24.85 -5.60
N PRO A 28 9.21 -23.61 -5.25
CA PRO A 28 8.06 -23.32 -4.42
C PRO A 28 6.76 -23.88 -5.02
N VAL A 29 5.99 -24.59 -4.21
CA VAL A 29 4.74 -25.23 -4.64
C VAL A 29 3.61 -24.95 -3.65
N ASN A 30 2.42 -24.72 -4.20
CA ASN A 30 1.17 -24.66 -3.45
C ASN A 30 0.20 -25.67 -4.06
N VAL A 31 -0.28 -26.60 -3.24
CA VAL A 31 -1.37 -27.50 -3.60
C VAL A 31 -2.65 -26.93 -3.00
N VAL A 32 -3.59 -26.60 -3.88
CA VAL A 32 -4.85 -25.95 -3.47
C VAL A 32 -5.60 -26.85 -2.50
N ASP A 33 -6.13 -26.26 -1.43
CA ASP A 33 -6.87 -26.91 -0.35
C ASP A 33 -6.11 -28.02 0.41
N ASN A 34 -4.79 -28.16 0.21
CA ASN A 34 -3.97 -29.16 0.88
C ASN A 34 -2.72 -28.52 1.54
N PRO A 35 -2.86 -27.84 2.70
CA PRO A 35 -1.75 -27.15 3.36
C PRO A 35 -0.49 -28.01 3.64
N PRO A 36 -0.60 -29.31 4.00
CA PRO A 36 0.58 -30.16 4.18
C PRO A 36 1.45 -30.29 2.93
N LEU A 37 0.89 -30.16 1.74
CA LEU A 37 1.60 -30.23 0.45
C LEU A 37 1.90 -28.83 -0.11
N CYS A 38 2.14 -27.85 0.77
CA CYS A 38 2.44 -26.47 0.39
C CYS A 38 3.76 -26.01 1.01
N THR A 39 4.67 -25.51 0.18
CA THR A 39 5.87 -24.82 0.68
C THR A 39 5.62 -23.33 0.89
N PHE A 40 4.54 -22.79 0.35
CA PHE A 40 4.03 -21.44 0.61
C PHE A 40 2.51 -21.39 0.54
N ILE A 41 1.91 -20.40 1.20
CA ILE A 41 0.47 -20.17 1.20
C ILE A 41 0.20 -18.80 0.59
N PHE A 42 -0.75 -18.71 -0.34
CA PHE A 42 -1.18 -17.44 -0.89
C PHE A 42 -1.86 -16.59 0.19
N PRO A 43 -1.41 -15.34 0.38
CA PRO A 43 -2.10 -14.41 1.25
C PRO A 43 -3.36 -13.87 0.58
N ALA A 44 -4.28 -13.34 1.38
CA ALA A 44 -5.33 -12.45 0.88
C ALA A 44 -4.71 -11.09 0.55
N ILE A 45 -4.93 -10.59 -0.67
CA ILE A 45 -4.23 -9.41 -1.19
C ILE A 45 -5.19 -8.23 -1.32
N VAL A 46 -4.76 -7.06 -0.86
CA VAL A 46 -5.30 -5.75 -1.25
C VAL A 46 -4.33 -5.13 -2.24
N ASP A 47 -4.76 -4.97 -3.48
CA ASP A 47 -3.96 -4.35 -4.54
C ASP A 47 -4.31 -2.86 -4.68
N ARG A 48 -3.29 -2.03 -4.53
CA ARG A 48 -3.31 -0.58 -4.75
C ARG A 48 -2.09 -0.17 -5.57
N ASN A 49 -1.83 -0.90 -6.64
CA ASN A 49 -0.64 -0.79 -7.48
C ASN A 49 -0.06 0.64 -7.51
N PRO A 50 1.22 0.87 -7.15
CA PRO A 50 2.26 -0.13 -6.87
C PRO A 50 2.31 -0.65 -5.40
N ILE A 51 1.37 -0.26 -4.55
CA ILE A 51 1.30 -0.75 -3.17
C ILE A 51 0.53 -2.08 -3.13
N THR A 52 1.10 -3.07 -2.46
CA THR A 52 0.45 -4.36 -2.20
C THR A 52 0.44 -4.62 -0.70
N ILE A 53 -0.72 -4.98 -0.16
CA ILE A 53 -0.87 -5.39 1.24
C ILE A 53 -1.31 -6.84 1.26
N ALA A 54 -0.54 -7.68 1.94
CA ALA A 54 -0.79 -9.10 2.04
C ALA A 54 -1.19 -9.49 3.48
N VAL A 55 -2.29 -10.22 3.61
CA VAL A 55 -2.78 -10.73 4.89
C VAL A 55 -2.71 -12.24 4.89
N SER A 56 -1.82 -12.81 5.71
CA SER A 56 -1.64 -14.26 5.82
C SER A 56 -1.93 -14.73 7.25
N SER A 57 -2.59 -15.87 7.35
CA SER A 57 -2.76 -16.63 8.59
C SER A 57 -1.91 -17.91 8.61
N ALA A 58 -0.95 -18.06 7.67
CA ALA A 58 -0.18 -19.27 7.45
C ALA A 58 -1.09 -20.53 7.28
N GLY A 59 -2.22 -20.36 6.58
CA GLY A 59 -3.19 -21.43 6.34
C GLY A 59 -4.11 -21.75 7.52
N LYS A 60 -3.88 -21.18 8.71
CA LYS A 60 -4.64 -21.55 9.93
C LYS A 60 -6.06 -20.97 9.98
N ALA A 61 -6.29 -19.80 9.37
CA ALA A 61 -7.59 -19.12 9.42
C ALA A 61 -7.85 -18.33 8.13
N PRO A 62 -8.09 -18.99 6.99
CA PRO A 62 -8.26 -18.32 5.69
C PRO A 62 -9.47 -17.37 5.67
N VAL A 63 -10.55 -17.72 6.35
CA VAL A 63 -11.73 -16.85 6.47
C VAL A 63 -11.41 -15.56 7.22
N LEU A 64 -10.63 -15.64 8.32
CA LEU A 64 -10.20 -14.46 9.07
C LEU A 64 -9.27 -13.56 8.22
N ALA A 65 -8.34 -14.15 7.47
CA ALA A 65 -7.46 -13.40 6.56
C ALA A 65 -8.28 -12.64 5.51
N ARG A 66 -9.32 -13.26 4.94
CA ARG A 66 -10.25 -12.63 4.00
C ARG A 66 -11.03 -11.48 4.64
N LEU A 67 -11.54 -11.65 5.85
CA LEU A 67 -12.28 -10.61 6.58
C LEU A 67 -11.37 -9.43 6.92
N LEU A 68 -10.14 -9.68 7.36
CA LEU A 68 -9.14 -8.63 7.60
C LEU A 68 -8.77 -7.90 6.30
N ARG A 69 -8.56 -8.63 5.20
CA ARG A 69 -8.34 -8.03 3.88
C ARG A 69 -9.47 -7.04 3.54
N ALA A 70 -10.74 -7.46 3.70
CA ALA A 70 -11.88 -6.61 3.41
C ALA A 70 -11.90 -5.34 4.27
N LYS A 71 -11.58 -5.44 5.58
CA LYS A 71 -11.46 -4.28 6.47
C LYS A 71 -10.32 -3.35 6.04
N ILE A 72 -9.14 -3.89 5.72
CA ILE A 72 -8.01 -3.08 5.25
C ILE A 72 -8.37 -2.37 3.94
N GLU A 73 -9.08 -3.03 3.03
CA GLU A 73 -9.50 -2.48 1.76
C GLU A 73 -10.40 -1.24 1.90
N THR A 74 -11.18 -1.16 2.99
CA THR A 74 -12.01 0.02 3.28
C THR A 74 -11.21 1.21 3.78
N VAL A 75 -10.10 1.00 4.52
CA VAL A 75 -9.27 2.08 5.08
C VAL A 75 -8.09 2.47 4.18
N VAL A 76 -7.79 1.65 3.18
CA VAL A 76 -6.74 1.91 2.19
C VAL A 76 -7.36 2.06 0.79
N PRO A 77 -7.87 3.25 0.45
CA PRO A 77 -8.50 3.49 -0.85
C PRO A 77 -7.48 3.51 -2.00
N PRO A 78 -7.93 3.41 -3.28
CA PRO A 78 -7.07 3.37 -4.47
C PRO A 78 -6.09 4.53 -4.59
N GLN A 79 -6.42 5.69 -4.04
CA GLN A 79 -5.58 6.90 -4.07
C GLN A 79 -4.19 6.71 -3.42
N TYR A 80 -4.01 5.72 -2.54
CA TYR A 80 -2.68 5.37 -2.06
C TYR A 80 -1.77 4.85 -3.18
N GLY A 81 -2.32 4.13 -4.16
CA GLY A 81 -1.59 3.72 -5.35
C GLY A 81 -1.17 4.90 -6.22
N GLU A 82 -2.10 5.85 -6.41
CA GLU A 82 -1.83 7.09 -7.15
C GLU A 82 -0.72 7.92 -6.47
N LEU A 83 -0.78 8.06 -5.15
CA LEU A 83 0.22 8.76 -4.36
C LEU A 83 1.60 8.08 -4.45
N ALA A 84 1.65 6.75 -4.40
CA ALA A 84 2.88 5.99 -4.57
C ALA A 84 3.42 6.08 -6.00
N GLY A 85 2.56 6.08 -7.01
CA GLY A 85 2.93 6.31 -8.41
C GLY A 85 3.53 7.70 -8.61
N LEU A 86 2.91 8.73 -8.02
CA LEU A 86 3.44 10.10 -8.02
C LEU A 86 4.84 10.15 -7.38
N ALA A 87 5.00 9.53 -6.22
CA ALA A 87 6.29 9.45 -5.54
C ALA A 87 7.36 8.75 -6.39
N GLY A 88 6.98 7.69 -7.09
CA GLY A 88 7.86 6.98 -8.01
C GLY A 88 8.40 7.88 -9.13
N ARG A 89 7.53 8.69 -9.75
CA ARG A 89 7.94 9.63 -10.81
C ARG A 89 8.90 10.72 -10.31
N PHE A 90 8.76 11.13 -9.07
CA PHE A 90 9.61 12.17 -8.47
C PHE A 90 10.89 11.66 -7.81
N ARG A 91 11.03 10.34 -7.67
CA ARG A 91 12.10 9.72 -6.88
C ARG A 91 13.50 10.21 -7.25
N ASP A 92 13.83 10.19 -8.55
CA ASP A 92 15.17 10.55 -9.01
C ASP A 92 15.43 12.05 -8.88
N LYS A 93 14.40 12.87 -9.15
CA LYS A 93 14.45 14.32 -8.98
C LYS A 93 14.68 14.70 -7.50
N VAL A 94 13.97 14.06 -6.59
CA VAL A 94 14.13 14.24 -5.14
C VAL A 94 15.52 13.78 -4.69
N LYS A 95 16.02 12.66 -5.22
CA LYS A 95 17.37 12.16 -4.92
C LYS A 95 18.47 13.12 -5.38
N ALA A 96 18.29 13.74 -6.54
CA ALA A 96 19.23 14.73 -7.07
C ALA A 96 19.22 16.03 -6.26
N ALA A 97 18.03 16.54 -5.92
CA ALA A 97 17.86 17.81 -5.20
C ALA A 97 18.20 17.70 -3.71
N LEU A 98 17.98 16.53 -3.09
CA LEU A 98 18.17 16.29 -1.65
C LEU A 98 19.16 15.11 -1.44
N PRO A 99 20.48 15.34 -1.45
CA PRO A 99 21.48 14.28 -1.28
C PRO A 99 21.40 13.57 0.07
N ASN A 100 20.98 14.28 1.13
CA ASN A 100 20.91 13.76 2.48
C ASN A 100 19.68 12.86 2.67
N VAL A 101 19.88 11.64 3.21
CA VAL A 101 18.80 10.65 3.45
C VAL A 101 17.76 11.16 4.42
N THR A 102 18.18 11.85 5.49
CA THR A 102 17.28 12.41 6.50
C THR A 102 16.42 13.53 5.90
N ALA A 103 16.99 14.38 5.03
CA ALA A 103 16.25 15.43 4.32
C ALA A 103 15.19 14.81 3.40
N ARG A 104 15.55 13.76 2.64
CA ARG A 104 14.60 13.03 1.80
C ARG A 104 13.45 12.41 2.59
N ARG A 105 13.77 11.80 3.75
CA ARG A 105 12.74 11.22 4.61
C ARG A 105 11.74 12.28 5.08
N LYS A 106 12.23 13.41 5.62
CA LYS A 106 11.38 14.53 6.05
C LYS A 106 10.53 15.09 4.92
N PHE A 107 11.11 15.21 3.73
CA PHE A 107 10.38 15.64 2.53
C PHE A 107 9.21 14.69 2.22
N TRP A 108 9.46 13.38 2.18
CA TRP A 108 8.42 12.40 1.88
C TRP A 108 7.36 12.30 2.98
N GLU A 109 7.76 12.36 4.26
CA GLU A 109 6.82 12.42 5.39
C GLU A 109 5.90 13.63 5.23
N GLN A 110 6.45 14.81 4.95
CA GLN A 110 5.66 16.02 4.73
C GLN A 110 4.75 15.93 3.49
N ALA A 111 5.21 15.33 2.41
CA ALA A 111 4.41 15.14 1.19
C ALA A 111 3.24 14.18 1.45
N PHE A 112 3.47 13.07 2.17
CA PHE A 112 2.46 12.04 2.39
C PHE A 112 1.47 12.36 3.53
N GLU A 113 1.83 13.25 4.44
CA GLU A 113 0.97 13.70 5.54
C GLU A 113 0.39 15.10 5.31
N GLY A 114 0.75 15.76 4.19
CA GLY A 114 0.39 17.15 3.91
C GLY A 114 -0.53 17.33 2.71
N GLN A 115 -0.48 18.55 2.15
CA GLN A 115 -1.37 18.99 1.07
C GLN A 115 -1.27 18.16 -0.20
N VAL A 116 -0.11 17.56 -0.49
CA VAL A 116 0.08 16.68 -1.66
C VAL A 116 -0.84 15.47 -1.55
N ALA A 117 -0.80 14.78 -0.41
CA ALA A 117 -1.68 13.64 -0.17
C ALA A 117 -3.15 14.06 -0.14
N GLU A 118 -3.49 15.17 0.56
CA GLU A 118 -4.85 15.70 0.58
C GLU A 118 -5.41 15.90 -0.85
N SER A 119 -4.59 16.48 -1.75
CA SER A 119 -5.00 16.71 -3.12
C SER A 119 -5.23 15.41 -3.89
N VAL A 120 -4.38 14.40 -3.73
CA VAL A 120 -4.60 13.07 -4.35
C VAL A 120 -5.89 12.44 -3.83
N PHE A 121 -6.16 12.55 -2.53
CA PHE A 121 -7.38 12.00 -1.91
C PHE A 121 -8.67 12.75 -2.28
N GLU A 122 -8.61 13.97 -2.86
CA GLU A 122 -9.78 14.65 -3.44
C GLU A 122 -10.41 13.84 -4.58
N GLY A 123 -9.61 13.05 -5.34
CA GLY A 123 -10.09 12.09 -6.32
C GLY A 123 -10.82 12.70 -7.54
N ASN A 124 -10.62 13.99 -7.83
CA ASN A 124 -11.20 14.66 -8.99
C ASN A 124 -10.20 14.67 -10.18
N SER A 125 -10.66 15.07 -11.37
CA SER A 125 -9.85 15.06 -12.59
C SER A 125 -8.54 15.88 -12.52
N ASN A 126 -8.47 16.86 -11.64
CA ASN A 126 -7.33 17.75 -11.50
C ASN A 126 -6.44 17.42 -10.29
N SER A 127 -6.83 16.44 -9.48
CA SER A 127 -6.16 16.07 -8.23
C SER A 127 -4.69 15.75 -8.40
N LEU A 128 -4.35 14.92 -9.38
CA LEU A 128 -2.97 14.52 -9.64
C LEU A 128 -2.11 15.69 -10.11
N SER A 129 -2.60 16.50 -11.06
CA SER A 129 -1.86 17.67 -11.55
C SER A 129 -1.63 18.70 -10.44
N LYS A 130 -2.62 18.92 -9.58
CA LYS A 130 -2.50 19.77 -8.40
C LYS A 130 -1.45 19.23 -7.42
N ALA A 131 -1.49 17.93 -7.15
CA ALA A 131 -0.53 17.26 -6.28
C ALA A 131 0.90 17.30 -6.85
N GLU A 132 1.09 17.14 -8.17
CA GLU A 132 2.39 17.28 -8.84
C GLU A 132 2.99 18.67 -8.65
N ASN A 133 2.20 19.72 -8.89
CA ASN A 133 2.64 21.11 -8.71
C ASN A 133 3.00 21.41 -7.24
N GLN A 134 2.22 20.90 -6.30
CA GLN A 134 2.51 21.03 -4.87
C GLN A 134 3.79 20.30 -4.47
N LEU A 135 4.02 19.09 -5.00
CA LEU A 135 5.21 18.31 -4.74
C LEU A 135 6.48 18.99 -5.30
N GLU A 136 6.37 19.59 -6.49
CA GLU A 136 7.41 20.40 -7.09
C GLU A 136 7.77 21.60 -6.20
N THR A 137 6.78 22.35 -5.77
CA THR A 137 6.95 23.52 -4.89
C THR A 137 7.59 23.10 -3.57
N LEU A 138 7.14 22.00 -2.97
CA LEU A 138 7.71 21.45 -1.75
C LEU A 138 9.18 21.07 -1.93
N LEU A 139 9.52 20.45 -3.07
CA LEU A 139 10.89 20.07 -3.37
C LEU A 139 11.81 21.28 -3.48
N GLN A 140 11.36 22.34 -4.15
CA GLN A 140 12.11 23.59 -4.26
C GLN A 140 12.35 24.25 -2.90
N GLN A 141 11.35 24.22 -2.01
CA GLN A 141 11.47 24.74 -0.63
C GLN A 141 12.53 23.97 0.16
N HIS A 142 12.50 22.63 0.09
CA HIS A 142 13.49 21.79 0.76
C HIS A 142 14.91 21.93 0.18
N ALA A 143 15.05 22.06 -1.14
CA ALA A 143 16.34 22.22 -1.82
C ALA A 143 17.00 23.56 -1.47
N ASN A 144 16.22 24.63 -1.33
CA ASN A 144 16.70 25.96 -0.99
C ASN A 144 16.93 26.17 0.51
N ASN A 145 16.85 25.13 1.34
CA ASN A 145 16.90 25.23 2.82
C ASN A 145 15.97 26.31 3.38
N GLN A 146 14.94 26.67 2.63
CA GLN A 146 13.93 27.59 3.17
C GLN A 146 13.19 26.90 4.31
N PRO A 147 12.92 27.62 5.43
CA PRO A 147 12.10 27.06 6.49
C PRO A 147 10.79 26.59 5.88
N THR A 148 10.58 25.29 5.85
CA THR A 148 9.31 24.69 5.41
C THR A 148 8.20 24.96 6.44
N ASP A 149 8.57 25.52 7.56
CA ASP A 149 7.74 26.17 8.56
C ASP A 149 7.49 27.66 8.21
N LYS A 150 6.80 27.92 7.11
CA LYS A 150 5.75 28.92 7.26
C LYS A 150 4.85 28.31 8.32
N ALA A 151 4.88 28.92 9.53
CA ALA A 151 4.17 28.47 10.71
C ALA A 151 2.98 27.62 10.29
N ARG A 152 2.98 26.33 10.63
CA ARG A 152 1.81 25.49 10.40
C ARG A 152 0.67 26.26 11.07
N LEU A 153 -0.01 27.11 10.32
CA LEU A 153 -1.30 27.57 10.72
C LEU A 153 -2.08 26.28 10.91
N GLY A 154 -2.20 25.86 12.16
CA GLY A 154 -2.88 24.62 12.47
C GLY A 154 -4.25 24.69 11.79
N LYS A 155 -4.55 23.73 10.95
CA LYS A 155 -5.89 23.59 10.38
C LYS A 155 -6.77 23.04 11.50
N VAL A 156 -7.89 23.72 11.75
CA VAL A 156 -8.91 23.20 12.64
C VAL A 156 -9.96 22.53 11.77
N TYR A 157 -10.16 21.25 11.98
CA TYR A 157 -11.24 20.50 11.36
C TYR A 157 -12.36 20.34 12.36
N ILE A 158 -13.55 20.82 12.02
CA ILE A 158 -14.76 20.57 12.78
C ILE A 158 -15.39 19.31 12.18
N VAL A 159 -15.38 18.23 12.95
CA VAL A 159 -15.92 16.94 12.54
C VAL A 159 -17.21 16.70 13.32
N GLY A 160 -18.32 16.55 12.60
CA GLY A 160 -19.56 16.08 13.20
C GLY A 160 -19.46 14.59 13.52
N ALA A 161 -19.54 14.22 14.80
CA ALA A 161 -19.43 12.82 15.25
C ALA A 161 -20.76 12.05 15.18
N GLY A 162 -21.82 12.64 14.59
CA GLY A 162 -23.14 12.00 14.47
C GLY A 162 -23.79 11.73 15.84
N ALA A 163 -24.46 10.58 15.97
CA ALA A 163 -25.20 10.18 17.18
C ALA A 163 -24.33 9.65 18.32
N GLY A 164 -23.01 9.79 18.26
CA GLY A 164 -22.07 9.36 19.31
C GLY A 164 -21.49 7.94 19.10
N ASP A 165 -21.88 7.24 18.05
CA ASP A 165 -21.30 5.95 17.68
C ASP A 165 -20.03 6.19 16.84
N PRO A 166 -18.83 5.78 17.31
CA PRO A 166 -17.58 5.96 16.58
C PRO A 166 -17.55 5.25 15.22
N ASP A 167 -18.35 4.18 15.02
CA ASP A 167 -18.45 3.46 13.76
C ASP A 167 -19.18 4.28 12.66
N LEU A 168 -19.81 5.39 13.02
CA LEU A 168 -20.46 6.31 12.08
C LEU A 168 -19.54 7.44 11.58
N LEU A 169 -18.29 7.48 12.03
CA LEU A 169 -17.31 8.43 11.53
C LEU A 169 -16.95 8.10 10.07
N THR A 170 -16.92 9.14 9.23
CA THR A 170 -16.45 8.96 7.85
C THR A 170 -14.94 8.72 7.82
N PHE A 171 -14.45 8.00 6.82
CA PHE A 171 -13.00 7.84 6.62
C PHE A 171 -12.24 9.16 6.47
N LYS A 172 -12.89 10.22 5.98
CA LYS A 172 -12.32 11.56 5.91
C LYS A 172 -12.16 12.18 7.30
N ALA A 173 -13.07 11.88 8.22
CA ALA A 173 -13.02 12.35 9.60
C ALA A 173 -11.96 11.61 10.44
N LEU A 174 -11.66 10.37 10.06
CA LEU A 174 -10.67 9.52 10.72
C LEU A 174 -9.21 9.85 10.29
N ARG A 175 -9.03 10.46 9.11
CA ARG A 175 -7.74 10.94 8.58
C ARG A 175 -7.41 12.33 9.05
#